data_98e1752b05c617fc2a48aa4a83d91f1d
#
_entry.id   98e1752b05c617fc2a48aa4a83d91f1d
#
_cell.length_a   1.000
_cell.length_b   1.000
_cell.length_c   1.000
_cell.angle_alpha   90.00
_cell.angle_beta   90.00
_cell.angle_gamma   90.00
#
_symmetry.space_group_name_H-M   'P 1'
#
loop_
_entity.id
_entity.type
_entity.pdbx_description
1 polymer ?
#
loop_
_entity_poly.entity_id
_entity_poly.type
_entity_poly.pdbx_seq_one_letter_code
_entity_poly.pdbx_strand_id
1 'polypeptide(L)'
;QDVTALVHSLSRGAIPPPTITGRRGIGAMIEDDARPFSALVGQLRDVNGAMLRAIEELPDAPDLEMKAPHPFFGPLNCMQWAVFQRVHDEDHVQHAQKILAATA
;
A
#
# COMPACT_ATOMS: atom_id res chain seq x y z
N GLN A 1 -3.47 6.24 2.13
CA GLN A 1 -2.08 6.66 1.96
C GLN A 1 -1.46 5.90 0.80
N ASP A 2 -0.83 6.62 -0.11
CA ASP A 2 -0.17 6.01 -1.26
C ASP A 2 1.21 5.47 -0.85
N VAL A 3 1.27 4.17 -0.57
CA VAL A 3 2.50 3.50 -0.16
C VAL A 3 3.56 3.55 -1.26
N THR A 4 3.15 3.50 -2.53
CA THR A 4 4.07 3.57 -3.68
C THR A 4 4.84 4.89 -3.67
N ALA A 5 4.15 6.01 -3.55
CA ALA A 5 4.77 7.34 -3.47
C ALA A 5 5.66 7.47 -2.25
N LEU A 6 5.23 6.94 -1.12
CA LEU A 6 5.99 6.95 0.12
C LEU A 6 7.31 6.17 -0.02
N VAL A 7 7.26 4.97 -0.57
CA VAL A 7 8.45 4.13 -0.80
C VAL A 7 9.46 4.86 -1.69
N HIS A 8 9.01 5.47 -2.80
CA HIS A 8 9.88 6.22 -3.71
C HIS A 8 10.51 7.43 -3.04
N SER A 9 9.72 8.22 -2.31
CA SER A 9 10.23 9.41 -1.62
C SER A 9 11.25 9.03 -0.55
N LEU A 10 10.95 8.02 0.27
CA LEU A 10 11.86 7.57 1.32
C LEU A 10 13.18 7.06 0.74
N SER A 11 13.15 6.35 -0.39
CA SER A 11 14.36 5.84 -1.03
C SER A 11 15.31 6.95 -1.47
N ARG A 12 14.80 8.17 -1.68
CA ARG A 12 15.55 9.37 -2.06
C ARG A 12 15.87 10.28 -0.88
N GLY A 13 15.58 9.84 0.34
CA GLY A 13 15.83 10.64 1.54
C GLY A 13 14.82 11.75 1.79
N ALA A 14 13.59 11.60 1.33
CA ALA A 14 12.55 12.59 1.50
C ALA A 14 11.25 11.98 2.03
N ILE A 15 10.46 12.77 2.74
CA ILE A 15 9.13 12.39 3.17
C ILE A 15 8.13 13.16 2.31
N PRO A 16 7.22 12.46 1.58
CA PRO A 16 6.26 13.16 0.74
C PRO A 16 5.22 13.89 1.60
N PRO A 17 4.61 14.96 1.06
CA PRO A 17 3.47 15.56 1.74
C PRO A 17 2.32 14.56 1.85
N PRO A 18 1.47 14.66 2.90
CA PRO A 18 0.32 13.79 3.04
C PRO A 18 -0.65 13.99 1.88
N THR A 19 -1.02 12.88 1.23
CA THR A 19 -1.90 12.90 0.06
C THR A 19 -3.32 12.45 0.36
N ILE A 20 -3.49 11.64 1.40
CA ILE A 20 -4.81 11.22 1.85
C ILE A 20 -4.96 11.61 3.30
N THR A 21 -6.04 12.31 3.58
CA THR A 21 -6.27 12.89 4.89
C THR A 21 -7.07 11.95 5.77
N GLY A 22 -6.39 10.99 6.33
CA GLY A 22 -6.89 10.26 7.47
C GLY A 22 -8.07 9.33 7.21
N ARG A 23 -8.56 8.81 8.30
CA ARG A 23 -9.61 7.77 8.37
C ARG A 23 -10.91 8.14 7.68
N ARG A 24 -11.28 9.41 7.77
CA ARG A 24 -12.55 9.91 7.22
C ARG A 24 -12.58 9.91 5.70
N GLY A 25 -11.48 10.31 5.08
CA GLY A 25 -11.36 10.29 3.62
C GLY A 25 -11.38 8.88 3.06
N ILE A 26 -10.70 7.95 3.71
CA ILE A 26 -10.69 6.53 3.32
C ILE A 26 -12.08 5.92 3.47
N GLY A 27 -12.77 6.18 4.57
CA GLY A 27 -14.12 5.69 4.79
C GLY A 27 -15.10 6.16 3.73
N ALA A 28 -15.07 7.43 3.36
CA ALA A 28 -15.90 7.99 2.31
C ALA A 28 -15.62 7.33 0.96
N MET A 29 -14.35 7.09 0.61
CA MET A 29 -13.99 6.40 -0.63
C MET A 29 -14.56 4.99 -0.69
N ILE A 30 -14.62 4.28 0.43
CA ILE A 30 -15.18 2.93 0.49
C ILE A 30 -16.71 2.97 0.37
N GLU A 31 -17.38 3.85 1.12
CA GLU A 31 -18.84 3.91 1.18
C GLU A 31 -19.46 4.41 -0.13
N ASP A 32 -18.82 5.36 -0.79
CA ASP A 32 -19.35 5.99 -1.99
C ASP A 32 -18.99 5.25 -3.27
N ASP A 33 -18.21 4.18 -3.20
CA ASP A 33 -17.78 3.44 -4.39
C ASP A 33 -18.88 2.48 -4.84
N ALA A 34 -19.60 2.88 -5.87
CA ALA A 34 -20.72 2.13 -6.45
C ALA A 34 -20.34 1.43 -7.77
N ARG A 35 -19.04 1.30 -8.07
CA ARG A 35 -18.59 0.66 -9.31
C ARG A 35 -18.89 -0.83 -9.30
N PRO A 36 -19.13 -1.45 -10.47
CA PRO A 36 -19.32 -2.90 -10.55
C PRO A 36 -18.05 -3.63 -10.11
N PHE A 37 -18.23 -4.83 -9.57
CA PHE A 37 -17.12 -5.64 -9.04
C PHE A 37 -16.00 -5.86 -10.05
N SER A 38 -16.34 -6.09 -11.32
CA SER A 38 -15.34 -6.28 -12.38
C SER A 38 -14.44 -5.06 -12.56
N ALA A 39 -14.99 -3.85 -12.43
CA ALA A 39 -14.20 -2.62 -12.51
C ALA A 39 -13.26 -2.49 -11.31
N LEU A 40 -13.71 -2.87 -10.12
CA LEU A 40 -12.88 -2.87 -8.92
C LEU A 40 -11.73 -3.86 -9.03
N VAL A 41 -11.97 -5.06 -9.56
CA VAL A 41 -10.91 -6.06 -9.81
C VAL A 41 -9.86 -5.51 -10.77
N GLY A 42 -10.29 -4.89 -11.88
CA GLY A 42 -9.38 -4.27 -12.84
C GLY A 42 -8.53 -3.19 -12.22
N GLN A 43 -9.16 -2.31 -11.42
CA GLN A 43 -8.44 -1.24 -10.73
C GLN A 43 -7.44 -1.78 -9.73
N LEU A 44 -7.78 -2.82 -8.99
CA LEU A 44 -6.88 -3.45 -8.03
C LEU A 44 -5.66 -4.05 -8.72
N ARG A 45 -5.85 -4.70 -9.87
CA ARG A 45 -4.73 -5.21 -10.69
C ARG A 45 -3.83 -4.08 -11.15
N ASP A 46 -4.39 -2.97 -11.59
CA ASP A 46 -3.62 -1.82 -12.05
C ASP A 46 -2.80 -1.20 -10.92
N VAL A 47 -3.39 -1.06 -9.75
CA VAL A 47 -2.70 -0.53 -8.57
C VAL A 47 -1.57 -1.45 -8.13
N ASN A 48 -1.82 -2.76 -8.06
CA ASN A 48 -0.79 -3.73 -7.69
C ASN A 48 0.34 -3.77 -8.71
N GLY A 49 0.02 -3.70 -10.01
CA GLY A 49 1.02 -3.63 -11.07
C GLY A 49 1.87 -2.38 -10.98
N ALA A 50 1.27 -1.24 -10.67
CA ALA A 50 1.98 0.02 -10.47
C ALA A 50 2.92 -0.06 -9.27
N MET A 51 2.48 -0.66 -8.17
CA MET A 51 3.31 -0.88 -6.97
C MET A 51 4.53 -1.74 -7.30
N LEU A 52 4.35 -2.86 -8.01
CA LEU A 52 5.46 -3.73 -8.40
C LEU A 52 6.48 -3.01 -9.27
N ARG A 53 6.01 -2.27 -10.28
CA ARG A 53 6.90 -1.49 -11.14
C ARG A 53 7.68 -0.45 -10.36
N ALA A 54 7.02 0.24 -9.43
CA ALA A 54 7.66 1.24 -8.60
C ALA A 54 8.79 0.65 -7.74
N ILE A 55 8.57 -0.54 -7.17
CA ILE A 55 9.59 -1.23 -6.38
C ILE A 55 10.77 -1.65 -7.27
N GLU A 56 10.49 -2.16 -8.48
CA GLU A 56 11.54 -2.54 -9.43
C GLU A 56 12.40 -1.35 -9.88
N GLU A 57 11.84 -0.14 -9.86
CA GLU A 57 12.51 1.10 -10.26
C GLU A 57 13.24 1.79 -9.11
N LEU A 58 13.27 1.22 -7.91
CA LEU A 58 14.03 1.78 -6.81
C LEU A 58 15.52 1.84 -7.18
N PRO A 59 16.25 2.87 -6.69
CA PRO A 59 17.68 2.97 -6.96
C PRO A 59 18.44 1.79 -6.36
N ASP A 60 19.59 1.45 -6.95
CA ASP A 60 20.42 0.32 -6.51
C ASP A 60 20.87 0.47 -5.05
N ALA A 61 21.08 1.71 -4.59
CA ALA A 61 21.45 2.01 -3.22
C ALA A 61 20.43 3.00 -2.63
N PRO A 62 19.23 2.54 -2.23
CA PRO A 62 18.25 3.44 -1.64
C PRO A 62 18.68 3.96 -0.28
N ASP A 63 18.18 5.14 0.07
CA ASP A 63 18.41 5.70 1.40
C ASP A 63 17.62 4.86 2.42
N LEU A 64 18.33 4.18 3.33
CA LEU A 64 17.73 3.37 4.39
C LEU A 64 17.71 4.09 5.74
N GLU A 65 18.27 5.28 5.83
CA GLU A 65 18.29 6.07 7.06
C GLU A 65 17.02 6.93 7.20
N MET A 66 16.45 7.36 6.09
CA MET A 66 15.20 8.11 6.11
C MET A 66 14.04 7.17 6.41
N LYS A 67 13.23 7.55 7.40
CA LYS A 67 12.14 6.72 7.89
C LYS A 67 10.86 7.53 8.04
N ALA A 68 9.73 6.89 7.82
CA ALA A 68 8.41 7.45 8.10
C ALA A 68 7.71 6.57 9.13
N PRO A 69 6.93 7.17 10.05
CA PRO A 69 6.30 6.42 11.13
C PRO A 69 5.13 5.57 10.62
N HIS A 70 5.09 4.33 11.06
CA HIS A 70 3.93 3.46 10.95
C HIS A 70 3.18 3.45 12.28
N PRO A 71 1.84 3.47 12.29
CA PRO A 71 1.06 3.54 13.53
C PRO A 71 1.35 2.43 14.54
N PHE A 72 1.71 1.23 14.08
CA PHE A 72 1.93 0.07 14.94
C PHE A 72 3.39 -0.33 15.08
N PHE A 73 4.20 -0.10 14.06
CA PHE A 73 5.57 -0.60 14.00
C PHE A 73 6.63 0.48 14.17
N GLY A 74 6.22 1.73 14.35
CA GLY A 74 7.15 2.84 14.51
C GLY A 74 7.81 3.24 13.19
N PRO A 75 9.00 3.86 13.23
CA PRO A 75 9.64 4.37 12.01
C PRO A 75 10.13 3.23 11.12
N LEU A 76 9.77 3.29 9.84
CA LEU A 76 10.16 2.31 8.82
C LEU A 76 10.84 3.02 7.65
N ASN A 77 11.91 2.42 7.12
CA ASN A 77 12.55 2.89 5.89
C ASN A 77 11.79 2.41 4.65
N CYS A 78 12.25 2.79 3.44
CA CYS A 78 11.55 2.45 2.20
C CYS A 78 11.41 0.95 1.98
N MET A 79 12.44 0.15 2.30
CA MET A 79 12.39 -1.30 2.14
C MET A 79 11.44 -1.94 3.14
N GLN A 80 11.45 -1.46 4.37
CA GLN A 80 10.54 -1.95 5.41
C GLN A 80 9.08 -1.65 5.08
N TRP A 81 8.79 -0.48 4.52
CA TRP A 81 7.44 -0.15 4.04
C TRP A 81 6.99 -1.08 2.91
N ALA A 82 7.89 -1.43 1.98
CA ALA A 82 7.58 -2.37 0.91
C ALA A 82 7.30 -3.78 1.46
N VAL A 83 8.12 -4.24 2.40
CA VAL A 83 7.90 -5.54 3.07
C VAL A 83 6.58 -5.53 3.86
N PHE A 84 6.29 -4.45 4.56
CA PHE A 84 5.02 -4.30 5.28
C PHE A 84 3.83 -4.45 4.33
N GLN A 85 3.88 -3.79 3.17
CA GLN A 85 2.80 -3.86 2.20
C GLN A 85 2.57 -5.31 1.72
N ARG A 86 3.64 -6.04 1.45
CA ARG A 86 3.55 -7.45 1.05
C ARG A 86 2.89 -8.30 2.15
N VAL A 87 3.35 -8.15 3.38
CA VAL A 87 2.82 -8.93 4.51
C VAL A 87 1.35 -8.60 4.75
N HIS A 88 1.00 -7.33 4.68
CA HIS A 88 -0.37 -6.85 4.85
C HIS A 88 -1.30 -7.43 3.78
N ASP A 89 -0.89 -7.38 2.52
CA ASP A 89 -1.69 -7.91 1.41
C ASP A 89 -1.85 -9.43 1.52
N GLU A 90 -0.78 -10.14 1.88
CA GLU A 90 -0.80 -11.59 2.08
C GLU A 90 -1.77 -11.99 3.20
N ASP A 91 -1.78 -11.26 4.30
CA ASP A 91 -2.71 -11.50 5.40
C ASP A 91 -4.16 -11.33 4.96
N HIS A 92 -4.45 -10.27 4.21
CA HIS A 92 -5.79 -10.04 3.68
C HIS A 92 -6.23 -11.11 2.68
N VAL A 93 -5.33 -11.58 1.83
CA VAL A 93 -5.62 -12.67 0.88
C VAL A 93 -5.97 -13.95 1.64
N GLN A 94 -5.20 -14.31 2.65
CA GLN A 94 -5.47 -15.49 3.48
C GLN A 94 -6.83 -15.37 4.18
N HIS A 95 -7.13 -14.19 4.71
CA HIS A 95 -8.41 -13.94 5.36
C HIS A 95 -9.59 -14.07 4.38
N ALA A 96 -9.45 -13.52 3.19
CA ALA A 96 -10.46 -13.63 2.14
C ALA A 96 -10.69 -15.08 1.73
N GLN A 97 -9.62 -15.87 1.60
CA GLN A 97 -9.70 -17.29 1.29
C GLN A 97 -10.46 -18.09 2.36
N LYS A 98 -10.23 -17.77 3.62
CA LYS A 98 -10.95 -18.40 4.74
C LYS A 98 -12.45 -18.07 4.70
N ILE A 99 -12.79 -16.82 4.40
CA ILE A 99 -14.19 -16.39 4.27
C ILE A 99 -14.86 -17.15 3.13
N LEU A 100 -14.22 -17.23 1.97
CA LEU A 100 -14.75 -17.93 0.80
C LEU A 100 -14.96 -19.42 1.10
N ALA A 101 -14.01 -20.05 1.79
CA ALA A 101 -14.14 -21.47 2.17
C ALA A 101 -15.32 -21.70 3.14
N ALA A 102 -15.56 -20.75 4.05
CA ALA A 102 -16.65 -20.86 5.02
C ALA A 102 -18.03 -20.63 4.41
N THR A 103 -18.12 -19.92 3.28
CA THR A 103 -19.38 -19.58 2.60
C THR A 103 -19.65 -20.43 1.37
N ALA A 104 -18.75 -21.30 1.00
CA ALA A 104 -18.87 -22.16 -0.17
C ALA A 104 -19.85 -23.34 0.06
#